data_19d3cca121a9486513ad811fac156398
#
_entry.id   19d3cca121a9486513ad811fac156398
#
_cell.length_a   1.000
_cell.length_b   1.000
_cell.length_c   1.000
_cell.angle_alpha   90.00
_cell.angle_beta   90.00
_cell.angle_gamma   90.00
#
_symmetry.space_group_name_H-M   'P 1'
#
loop_
_entity.id
_entity.type
_entity.pdbx_description
1 polymer ?
#
loop_
_entity_poly.entity_id
_entity_poly.type
_entity_poly.pdbx_seq_one_letter_code
_entity_poly.pdbx_strand_id
1 'polypeptide(L)'
;STEAKIRFIPGVKLENFLDVINGYIKLKHEDLNAYQIELSRIVRENNVLDYLCGKIEVHNIMNRRLEVFNTLETLYEDKKWQPFISLAILQIEGLFYDCCNVLKVNELSGLAGTLVEKVDKSFRDNHILMLSVYPYYMFEIPEIRNEIAHTGLIESENLEHIANELILDLNTVISWIYEISHEKYKILMMISDALDNKNSEDINVLASTLVYEMVLWMDIADFKYLDILKKPSDYFDEIGCMKTPIGYWEAIIDKIMNIIKTETFWSIIDEHIDETENFETNKPFNLLVLADKLKNTFIPILDKDSPEKLACQRVAAKIHEMKQR
;
A
#
# COMPACT_ATOMS: atom_id res chain seq x y z
N SER A 1 -7.88 -13.78 11.98
CA SER A 1 -8.12 -13.80 11.08
C SER A 1 -8.95 -13.04 10.07
N THR A 2 -10.14 -13.43 9.75
CA THR A 2 -10.96 -12.82 8.69
C THR A 2 -11.20 -11.32 8.91
N GLU A 3 -11.36 -10.90 10.15
CA GLU A 3 -11.59 -9.51 10.53
C GLU A 3 -10.44 -8.59 10.10
N ALA A 4 -9.21 -9.06 10.19
CA ALA A 4 -8.06 -8.28 9.77
C ALA A 4 -7.97 -8.10 8.24
N LYS A 5 -8.57 -9.02 7.47
CA LYS A 5 -8.60 -8.97 6.01
C LYS A 5 -9.60 -7.95 5.47
N ILE A 6 -10.65 -7.64 6.24
CA ILE A 6 -11.72 -6.71 5.86
C ILE A 6 -11.16 -5.30 5.57
N ARG A 7 -10.08 -4.89 6.22
CA ARG A 7 -9.42 -3.58 5.99
C ARG A 7 -8.95 -3.36 4.56
N PHE A 8 -8.69 -4.44 3.82
CA PHE A 8 -8.26 -4.36 2.43
C PHE A 8 -9.42 -4.27 1.43
N ILE A 9 -10.68 -4.30 1.92
CA ILE A 9 -11.84 -4.19 1.05
C ILE A 9 -11.96 -2.75 0.55
N PRO A 10 -12.16 -2.54 -0.75
CA PRO A 10 -12.42 -1.21 -1.29
C PRO A 10 -13.58 -0.52 -0.57
N GLY A 11 -13.41 0.75 -0.22
CA GLY A 11 -14.45 1.56 0.43
C GLY A 11 -14.55 1.46 1.96
N VAL A 12 -13.81 0.55 2.62
CA VAL A 12 -13.71 0.56 4.08
C VAL A 12 -12.81 1.72 4.52
N LYS A 13 -13.39 2.71 5.22
CA LYS A 13 -12.67 3.87 5.72
C LYS A 13 -11.91 3.54 7.00
N LEU A 14 -10.66 3.95 7.09
CA LEU A 14 -9.80 3.75 8.26
C LEU A 14 -10.33 4.42 9.54
N GLU A 15 -11.07 5.51 9.41
CA GLU A 15 -11.65 6.26 10.55
C GLU A 15 -12.58 5.41 11.42
N ASN A 16 -13.28 4.44 10.82
CA ASN A 16 -14.21 3.54 11.50
C ASN A 16 -13.70 2.10 11.56
N PHE A 17 -12.44 1.87 11.21
CA PHE A 17 -11.91 0.54 10.99
C PHE A 17 -12.00 -0.38 12.22
N LEU A 18 -11.66 0.12 13.41
CA LEU A 18 -11.72 -0.66 14.64
C LEU A 18 -13.17 -1.02 15.02
N ASP A 19 -14.11 -0.12 14.81
CA ASP A 19 -15.53 -0.36 15.10
C ASP A 19 -16.10 -1.41 14.13
N VAL A 20 -15.73 -1.32 12.85
CA VAL A 20 -16.11 -2.29 11.82
C VAL A 20 -15.54 -3.68 12.17
N ILE A 21 -14.25 -3.77 12.50
CA ILE A 21 -13.62 -5.05 12.90
C ILE A 21 -14.29 -5.63 14.15
N ASN A 22 -14.48 -4.82 15.19
CA ASN A 22 -15.11 -5.28 16.42
C ASN A 22 -16.54 -5.76 16.17
N GLY A 23 -17.27 -5.09 15.28
CA GLY A 23 -18.59 -5.51 14.83
C GLY A 23 -18.58 -6.89 14.18
N TYR A 24 -17.63 -7.15 13.28
CA TYR A 24 -17.51 -8.46 12.61
C TYR A 24 -17.02 -9.57 13.55
N ILE A 25 -16.09 -9.27 14.47
CA ILE A 25 -15.67 -10.23 15.51
C ILE A 25 -16.86 -10.64 16.36
N LYS A 26 -17.64 -9.67 16.82
CA LYS A 26 -18.82 -9.92 17.61
C LYS A 26 -19.86 -10.75 16.85
N LEU A 27 -20.16 -10.35 15.60
CA LEU A 27 -21.12 -11.06 14.76
C LEU A 27 -20.71 -12.52 14.53
N LYS A 28 -19.43 -12.78 14.25
CA LYS A 28 -18.88 -14.13 14.06
C LYS A 28 -19.04 -15.03 15.28
N HIS A 29 -18.92 -14.45 16.49
CA HIS A 29 -19.07 -15.18 17.74
C HIS A 29 -20.52 -15.39 18.17
N GLU A 30 -21.39 -14.42 17.92
CA GLU A 30 -22.77 -14.42 18.37
C GLU A 30 -23.73 -15.05 17.36
N ASP A 31 -23.51 -14.86 16.07
CA ASP A 31 -24.36 -15.38 14.98
C ASP A 31 -23.52 -15.65 13.72
N LEU A 32 -23.01 -16.88 13.64
CA LEU A 32 -22.17 -17.30 12.51
C LEU A 32 -22.92 -17.22 11.15
N ASN A 33 -24.22 -17.49 11.13
CA ASN A 33 -25.02 -17.41 9.91
C ASN A 33 -25.16 -15.97 9.42
N ALA A 34 -25.48 -15.04 10.32
CA ALA A 34 -25.53 -13.62 9.99
C ALA A 34 -24.15 -13.09 9.52
N TYR A 35 -23.05 -13.56 10.14
CA TYR A 35 -21.71 -13.25 9.71
C TYR A 35 -21.44 -13.73 8.28
N GLN A 36 -21.82 -14.95 7.94
CA GLN A 36 -21.63 -15.52 6.60
C GLN A 36 -22.44 -14.77 5.53
N ILE A 37 -23.69 -14.37 5.86
CA ILE A 37 -24.53 -13.56 4.98
C ILE A 37 -23.88 -12.19 4.73
N GLU A 38 -23.40 -11.55 5.77
CA GLU A 38 -22.73 -10.24 5.67
C GLU A 38 -21.44 -10.31 4.86
N LEU A 39 -20.65 -11.37 5.05
CA LEU A 39 -19.44 -11.60 4.27
C LEU A 39 -19.76 -11.76 2.78
N SER A 40 -20.78 -12.56 2.45
CA SER A 40 -21.26 -12.72 1.07
C SER A 40 -21.73 -11.39 0.47
N ARG A 41 -22.43 -10.57 1.26
CA ARG A 41 -22.87 -9.24 0.87
C ARG A 41 -21.69 -8.34 0.53
N ILE A 42 -20.68 -8.28 1.42
CA ILE A 42 -19.48 -7.46 1.22
C ILE A 42 -18.76 -7.84 -0.08
N VAL A 43 -18.53 -9.13 -0.30
CA VAL A 43 -17.81 -9.62 -1.49
C VAL A 43 -18.55 -9.23 -2.77
N ARG A 44 -19.88 -9.37 -2.80
CA ARG A 44 -20.71 -9.10 -3.98
C ARG A 44 -20.94 -7.61 -4.21
N GLU A 45 -21.34 -6.85 -3.20
CA GLU A 45 -21.65 -5.42 -3.35
C GLU A 45 -20.42 -4.58 -3.71
N ASN A 46 -19.23 -5.02 -3.29
CA ASN A 46 -17.98 -4.35 -3.65
C ASN A 46 -17.32 -4.92 -4.91
N ASN A 47 -17.94 -5.89 -5.60
CA ASN A 47 -17.37 -6.55 -6.78
C ASN A 47 -15.89 -6.91 -6.60
N VAL A 48 -15.57 -7.56 -5.46
CA VAL A 48 -14.18 -7.74 -5.03
C VAL A 48 -13.35 -8.47 -6.08
N LEU A 49 -13.90 -9.49 -6.76
CA LEU A 49 -13.17 -10.24 -7.80
C LEU A 49 -12.85 -9.37 -9.02
N ASP A 50 -13.80 -8.61 -9.56
CA ASP A 50 -13.58 -7.67 -10.66
C ASP A 50 -12.52 -6.62 -10.28
N TYR A 51 -12.63 -6.06 -9.07
CA TYR A 51 -11.61 -5.17 -8.53
C TYR A 51 -10.21 -5.81 -8.48
N LEU A 52 -10.11 -7.11 -8.11
CA LEU A 52 -8.84 -7.84 -8.11
C LEU A 52 -8.31 -8.07 -9.52
N CYS A 53 -9.18 -8.42 -10.48
CA CYS A 53 -8.80 -8.54 -11.89
C CYS A 53 -8.19 -7.22 -12.41
N GLY A 54 -8.82 -6.08 -12.13
CA GLY A 54 -8.29 -4.78 -12.50
C GLY A 54 -6.92 -4.48 -11.88
N LYS A 55 -6.74 -4.80 -10.59
CA LYS A 55 -5.42 -4.67 -9.94
C LYS A 55 -4.36 -5.55 -10.58
N ILE A 56 -4.68 -6.80 -10.85
CA ILE A 56 -3.75 -7.76 -11.44
C ILE A 56 -3.36 -7.37 -12.86
N GLU A 57 -4.31 -6.88 -13.64
CA GLU A 57 -4.08 -6.47 -15.02
C GLU A 57 -2.99 -5.41 -15.15
N VAL A 58 -2.98 -4.42 -14.26
CA VAL A 58 -2.03 -3.30 -14.32
C VAL A 58 -0.69 -3.59 -13.62
N HIS A 59 -0.56 -4.69 -12.89
CA HIS A 59 0.67 -5.01 -12.16
C HIS A 59 1.60 -5.90 -13.00
N ASN A 60 2.86 -5.50 -13.20
CA ASN A 60 3.74 -6.20 -14.13
C ASN A 60 4.10 -7.64 -13.72
N ILE A 61 4.16 -7.93 -12.42
CA ILE A 61 4.45 -9.28 -11.91
C ILE A 61 3.19 -10.15 -11.89
N MET A 62 2.07 -9.59 -11.39
CA MET A 62 0.84 -10.35 -11.22
C MET A 62 0.02 -10.50 -12.51
N ASN A 63 0.21 -9.65 -13.54
CA ASN A 63 -0.60 -9.65 -14.77
C ASN A 63 -0.63 -11.00 -15.50
N ARG A 64 0.42 -11.83 -15.35
CA ARG A 64 0.46 -13.20 -15.85
C ARG A 64 -0.62 -14.12 -15.26
N ARG A 65 -1.29 -13.69 -14.18
CA ARG A 65 -2.37 -14.42 -13.51
C ARG A 65 -3.77 -13.99 -13.98
N LEU A 66 -3.87 -12.97 -14.82
CA LEU A 66 -5.16 -12.38 -15.20
C LEU A 66 -6.15 -13.43 -15.75
N GLU A 67 -5.70 -14.30 -16.64
CA GLU A 67 -6.55 -15.36 -17.22
C GLU A 67 -7.10 -16.30 -16.14
N VAL A 68 -6.27 -16.62 -15.13
CA VAL A 68 -6.70 -17.48 -14.02
C VAL A 68 -7.69 -16.75 -13.12
N PHE A 69 -7.52 -15.46 -12.89
CA PHE A 69 -8.46 -14.67 -12.10
C PHE A 69 -9.80 -14.46 -12.81
N ASN A 70 -9.80 -14.25 -14.11
CA ASN A 70 -11.04 -14.27 -14.93
C ASN A 70 -11.77 -15.62 -14.84
N THR A 71 -11.00 -16.73 -14.76
CA THR A 71 -11.56 -18.05 -14.52
C THR A 71 -12.17 -18.16 -13.13
N LEU A 72 -11.51 -17.64 -12.09
CA LEU A 72 -12.05 -17.60 -10.73
C LEU A 72 -13.37 -16.82 -10.67
N GLU A 73 -13.44 -15.66 -11.32
CA GLU A 73 -14.66 -14.86 -11.41
C GLU A 73 -15.81 -15.67 -12.04
N THR A 74 -15.56 -16.30 -13.18
CA THR A 74 -16.55 -17.18 -13.84
C THR A 74 -17.01 -18.34 -12.95
N LEU A 75 -16.08 -19.00 -12.26
CA LEU A 75 -16.43 -20.10 -11.34
C LEU A 75 -17.26 -19.61 -10.16
N TYR A 76 -17.00 -18.42 -9.65
CA TYR A 76 -17.76 -17.82 -8.57
C TYR A 76 -19.16 -17.43 -8.99
N GLU A 77 -19.31 -16.80 -10.14
CA GLU A 77 -20.63 -16.45 -10.73
C GLU A 77 -21.48 -17.68 -11.01
N ASP A 78 -20.87 -18.74 -11.55
CA ASP A 78 -21.50 -20.02 -11.82
C ASP A 78 -21.75 -20.84 -10.55
N LYS A 79 -21.36 -20.37 -9.36
CA LYS A 79 -21.45 -21.06 -8.06
C LYS A 79 -20.75 -22.42 -8.04
N LYS A 80 -19.69 -22.56 -8.82
CA LYS A 80 -18.86 -23.77 -8.87
C LYS A 80 -17.80 -23.74 -7.75
N TRP A 81 -18.26 -23.91 -6.52
CA TRP A 81 -17.45 -23.65 -5.32
C TRP A 81 -16.21 -24.54 -5.20
N GLN A 82 -16.33 -25.86 -5.43
CA GLN A 82 -15.18 -26.76 -5.32
C GLN A 82 -14.00 -26.38 -6.25
N PRO A 83 -14.20 -26.26 -7.57
CA PRO A 83 -13.12 -25.84 -8.45
C PRO A 83 -12.65 -24.39 -8.17
N PHE A 84 -13.56 -23.51 -7.72
CA PHE A 84 -13.17 -22.16 -7.28
C PHE A 84 -12.17 -22.23 -6.11
N ILE A 85 -12.52 -22.95 -5.05
CA ILE A 85 -11.71 -23.10 -3.83
C ILE A 85 -10.35 -23.71 -4.17
N SER A 86 -10.34 -24.77 -4.97
CA SER A 86 -9.10 -25.45 -5.38
C SER A 86 -8.17 -24.51 -6.17
N LEU A 87 -8.73 -23.72 -7.06
CA LEU A 87 -7.96 -22.76 -7.86
C LEU A 87 -7.51 -21.56 -7.03
N ALA A 88 -8.37 -21.02 -6.16
CA ALA A 88 -8.08 -19.87 -5.31
C ALA A 88 -6.93 -20.15 -4.34
N ILE A 89 -6.91 -21.32 -3.70
CA ILE A 89 -5.85 -21.68 -2.76
C ILE A 89 -4.49 -21.78 -3.46
N LEU A 90 -4.44 -22.29 -4.68
CA LEU A 90 -3.23 -22.33 -5.49
C LEU A 90 -2.79 -20.93 -5.90
N GLN A 91 -3.73 -19.99 -6.13
CA GLN A 91 -3.37 -18.62 -6.41
C GLN A 91 -2.84 -17.88 -5.18
N ILE A 92 -3.34 -18.15 -3.98
CA ILE A 92 -2.77 -17.62 -2.73
C ILE A 92 -1.31 -18.05 -2.60
N GLU A 93 -1.00 -19.33 -2.80
CA GLU A 93 0.39 -19.83 -2.80
C GLU A 93 1.24 -19.13 -3.87
N GLY A 94 0.71 -18.98 -5.07
CA GLY A 94 1.39 -18.30 -6.18
C GLY A 94 1.60 -16.81 -5.92
N LEU A 95 0.68 -16.14 -5.25
CA LEU A 95 0.81 -14.73 -4.87
C LEU A 95 1.90 -14.52 -3.79
N PHE A 96 2.03 -15.43 -2.83
CA PHE A 96 3.16 -15.40 -1.89
C PHE A 96 4.51 -15.62 -2.58
N TYR A 97 4.54 -16.41 -3.65
CA TYR A 97 5.73 -16.48 -4.51
C TYR A 97 6.01 -15.13 -5.21
N ASP A 98 4.98 -14.44 -5.67
CA ASP A 98 5.13 -13.11 -6.25
C ASP A 98 5.58 -12.07 -5.20
N CYS A 99 5.10 -12.16 -3.93
CA CYS A 99 5.64 -11.37 -2.82
C CYS A 99 7.16 -11.58 -2.68
N CYS A 100 7.61 -12.83 -2.67
CA CYS A 100 9.04 -13.15 -2.58
C CYS A 100 9.85 -12.56 -3.75
N ASN A 101 9.28 -12.55 -4.97
CA ASN A 101 9.92 -11.92 -6.12
C ASN A 101 10.04 -10.40 -5.97
N VAL A 102 8.98 -9.73 -5.50
CA VAL A 102 8.98 -8.29 -5.22
C VAL A 102 10.04 -7.94 -4.16
N LEU A 103 10.13 -8.74 -3.10
CA LEU A 103 11.08 -8.57 -2.01
C LEU A 103 12.50 -9.04 -2.39
N LYS A 104 12.70 -9.56 -3.61
CA LYS A 104 14.00 -10.09 -4.10
C LYS A 104 14.57 -11.18 -3.17
N VAL A 105 13.71 -12.05 -2.66
CA VAL A 105 14.12 -13.20 -1.84
C VAL A 105 14.79 -14.25 -2.72
N ASN A 106 16.10 -14.44 -2.56
CA ASN A 106 16.90 -15.33 -3.41
C ASN A 106 17.04 -16.76 -2.87
N GLU A 107 16.51 -17.05 -1.68
CA GLU A 107 16.75 -18.30 -0.96
C GLU A 107 15.44 -19.07 -0.69
N LEU A 108 14.72 -19.44 -1.75
CA LEU A 108 13.62 -20.39 -1.63
C LEU A 108 14.14 -21.82 -1.85
N SER A 109 13.68 -22.77 -1.03
CA SER A 109 14.08 -24.16 -1.16
C SER A 109 13.45 -24.84 -2.37
N GLY A 110 14.16 -25.77 -3.01
CA GLY A 110 13.65 -26.55 -4.14
C GLY A 110 13.12 -25.73 -5.31
N LEU A 111 12.07 -26.24 -5.98
CA LEU A 111 11.39 -25.58 -7.10
C LEU A 111 10.43 -24.47 -6.57
N ALA A 112 10.97 -23.36 -6.10
CA ALA A 112 10.26 -22.19 -5.58
C ALA A 112 9.73 -22.31 -4.13
N GLY A 113 10.25 -23.25 -3.33
CA GLY A 113 9.94 -23.37 -1.90
C GLY A 113 8.51 -23.87 -1.56
N THR A 114 8.28 -24.11 -0.29
CA THR A 114 6.95 -24.48 0.23
C THR A 114 6.10 -23.21 0.45
N LEU A 115 4.78 -23.34 0.58
CA LEU A 115 3.90 -22.24 0.95
C LEU A 115 4.33 -21.59 2.27
N VAL A 116 4.61 -22.40 3.30
CA VAL A 116 5.08 -21.91 4.61
C VAL A 116 6.36 -21.08 4.49
N GLU A 117 7.33 -21.55 3.70
CA GLU A 117 8.57 -20.81 3.46
C GLU A 117 8.33 -19.48 2.73
N LYS A 118 7.44 -19.46 1.72
CA LYS A 118 7.07 -18.23 1.00
C LYS A 118 6.39 -17.23 1.92
N VAL A 119 5.46 -17.70 2.76
CA VAL A 119 4.77 -16.87 3.75
C VAL A 119 5.79 -16.31 4.75
N ASP A 120 6.63 -17.17 5.37
CA ASP A 120 7.62 -16.73 6.34
C ASP A 120 8.55 -15.65 5.77
N LYS A 121 9.08 -15.87 4.58
CA LYS A 121 9.98 -14.92 3.92
C LYS A 121 9.29 -13.64 3.50
N SER A 122 8.01 -13.69 3.14
CA SER A 122 7.22 -12.50 2.80
C SER A 122 6.95 -11.59 4.01
N PHE A 123 6.98 -12.13 5.22
CA PHE A 123 6.72 -11.38 6.45
C PHE A 123 8.00 -10.94 7.20
N ARG A 124 9.21 -11.30 6.74
CA ARG A 124 10.47 -11.04 7.46
C ARG A 124 10.76 -9.57 7.73
N ASP A 125 10.30 -8.67 6.86
CA ASP A 125 10.55 -7.23 7.01
C ASP A 125 9.49 -6.51 7.87
N ASN A 126 8.78 -7.28 8.71
CA ASN A 126 7.93 -6.81 9.82
C ASN A 126 6.96 -5.67 9.48
N HIS A 127 6.11 -5.88 8.49
CA HIS A 127 4.94 -5.03 8.38
C HIS A 127 3.94 -5.35 9.50
N ILE A 128 3.93 -4.50 10.51
CA ILE A 128 3.08 -4.60 11.70
C ILE A 128 1.61 -4.88 11.33
N LEU A 129 1.14 -4.30 10.22
CA LEU A 129 -0.21 -4.47 9.72
C LEU A 129 -0.55 -5.91 9.33
N MET A 130 0.43 -6.72 8.93
CA MET A 130 0.23 -8.10 8.52
C MET A 130 0.44 -9.11 9.64
N LEU A 131 1.03 -8.72 10.78
CA LEU A 131 1.29 -9.62 11.91
C LEU A 131 0.03 -10.33 12.42
N SER A 132 -1.12 -9.65 12.37
CA SER A 132 -2.40 -10.21 12.81
C SER A 132 -2.92 -11.36 11.94
N VAL A 133 -2.48 -11.46 10.68
CA VAL A 133 -2.87 -12.53 9.74
C VAL A 133 -1.77 -13.57 9.54
N TYR A 134 -0.55 -13.30 10.00
CA TYR A 134 0.59 -14.21 9.82
C TYR A 134 0.32 -15.63 10.32
N PRO A 135 -0.19 -15.88 11.55
CA PRO A 135 -0.48 -17.25 12.01
C PRO A 135 -1.46 -17.98 11.13
N TYR A 136 -2.46 -17.29 10.59
CA TYR A 136 -3.45 -17.87 9.67
C TYR A 136 -2.79 -18.37 8.38
N TYR A 137 -1.96 -17.56 7.74
CA TYR A 137 -1.26 -17.96 6.52
C TYR A 137 -0.15 -19.00 6.76
N MET A 138 0.41 -19.03 7.95
CA MET A 138 1.43 -20.02 8.31
C MET A 138 0.87 -21.41 8.67
N PHE A 139 -0.34 -21.46 9.21
CA PHE A 139 -0.87 -22.71 9.77
C PHE A 139 -2.19 -23.14 9.10
N GLU A 140 -3.19 -22.27 9.02
CA GLU A 140 -4.53 -22.65 8.53
C GLU A 140 -4.58 -22.81 7.00
N ILE A 141 -4.01 -21.90 6.23
CA ILE A 141 -3.99 -21.99 4.76
C ILE A 141 -3.22 -23.23 4.27
N PRO A 142 -2.04 -23.59 4.82
CA PRO A 142 -1.37 -24.84 4.46
C PRO A 142 -2.19 -26.10 4.75
N GLU A 143 -3.00 -26.14 5.81
CA GLU A 143 -3.89 -27.27 6.11
C GLU A 143 -4.97 -27.41 5.03
N ILE A 144 -5.67 -26.33 4.69
CA ILE A 144 -6.67 -26.32 3.60
C ILE A 144 -6.03 -26.74 2.27
N ARG A 145 -4.86 -26.20 1.96
CA ARG A 145 -4.11 -26.54 0.73
C ARG A 145 -3.75 -28.03 0.69
N ASN A 146 -3.30 -28.58 1.80
CA ASN A 146 -2.89 -29.99 1.89
C ASN A 146 -4.11 -30.93 1.80
N GLU A 147 -5.23 -30.57 2.42
CA GLU A 147 -6.48 -31.32 2.26
C GLU A 147 -6.86 -31.43 0.77
N ILE A 148 -6.92 -30.31 0.05
CA ILE A 148 -7.22 -30.30 -1.39
C ILE A 148 -6.17 -31.08 -2.18
N ALA A 149 -4.89 -30.91 -1.87
CA ALA A 149 -3.81 -31.59 -2.61
C ALA A 149 -3.83 -33.12 -2.45
N HIS A 150 -4.29 -33.65 -1.30
CA HIS A 150 -4.31 -35.06 -1.00
C HIS A 150 -5.64 -35.73 -1.36
N THR A 151 -6.76 -35.02 -1.20
CA THR A 151 -8.09 -35.59 -1.41
C THR A 151 -8.75 -35.15 -2.73
N GLY A 152 -8.29 -34.02 -3.29
CA GLY A 152 -8.89 -33.36 -4.45
C GLY A 152 -10.16 -32.57 -4.13
N LEU A 153 -10.61 -32.58 -2.88
CA LEU A 153 -11.88 -32.00 -2.45
C LEU A 153 -11.71 -31.30 -1.10
N ILE A 154 -12.64 -30.40 -0.78
CA ILE A 154 -12.89 -29.91 0.58
C ILE A 154 -14.24 -30.51 1.05
N GLU A 155 -14.23 -31.13 2.22
CA GLU A 155 -15.43 -31.62 2.87
C GLU A 155 -16.01 -30.53 3.78
N SER A 156 -16.97 -29.76 3.26
CA SER A 156 -17.69 -28.74 4.02
C SER A 156 -19.13 -28.60 3.54
N GLU A 157 -20.05 -28.36 4.49
CA GLU A 157 -21.45 -28.08 4.19
C GLU A 157 -21.66 -26.66 3.61
N ASN A 158 -20.69 -25.74 3.81
CA ASN A 158 -20.80 -24.35 3.39
C ASN A 158 -19.61 -23.89 2.52
N LEU A 159 -19.55 -24.42 1.31
CA LEU A 159 -18.49 -24.09 0.35
C LEU A 159 -18.53 -22.63 -0.11
N GLU A 160 -19.71 -21.99 -0.18
CA GLU A 160 -19.83 -20.57 -0.53
C GLU A 160 -19.12 -19.68 0.51
N HIS A 161 -19.24 -20.03 1.79
CA HIS A 161 -18.54 -19.28 2.83
C HIS A 161 -17.03 -19.40 2.69
N ILE A 162 -16.52 -20.60 2.44
CA ILE A 162 -15.07 -20.81 2.21
C ILE A 162 -14.61 -20.03 0.98
N ALA A 163 -15.38 -20.01 -0.11
CA ALA A 163 -15.07 -19.23 -1.29
C ALA A 163 -14.99 -17.72 -0.99
N ASN A 164 -15.92 -17.16 -0.22
CA ASN A 164 -15.90 -15.75 0.19
C ASN A 164 -14.69 -15.43 1.09
N GLU A 165 -14.33 -16.31 2.03
CA GLU A 165 -13.13 -16.16 2.86
C GLU A 165 -11.87 -16.13 1.98
N LEU A 166 -11.76 -17.03 0.99
CA LEU A 166 -10.61 -17.07 0.08
C LEU A 166 -10.55 -15.84 -0.85
N ILE A 167 -11.68 -15.24 -1.23
CA ILE A 167 -11.68 -13.95 -1.95
C ILE A 167 -11.05 -12.86 -1.09
N LEU A 168 -11.36 -12.82 0.20
CA LEU A 168 -10.72 -11.87 1.11
C LEU A 168 -9.22 -12.16 1.30
N ASP A 169 -8.83 -13.42 1.27
CA ASP A 169 -7.41 -13.82 1.30
C ASP A 169 -6.68 -13.34 0.06
N LEU A 170 -7.23 -13.59 -1.12
CA LEU A 170 -6.70 -13.09 -2.39
C LEU A 170 -6.56 -11.57 -2.37
N ASN A 171 -7.61 -10.87 -1.93
CA ASN A 171 -7.57 -9.41 -1.81
C ASN A 171 -6.49 -8.94 -0.83
N THR A 172 -6.33 -9.63 0.30
CA THR A 172 -5.31 -9.29 1.30
C THR A 172 -3.90 -9.43 0.73
N VAL A 173 -3.59 -10.57 0.10
CA VAL A 173 -2.25 -10.83 -0.44
C VAL A 173 -1.94 -9.95 -1.64
N ILE A 174 -2.91 -9.71 -2.54
CA ILE A 174 -2.76 -8.78 -3.66
C ILE A 174 -2.51 -7.36 -3.16
N SER A 175 -3.29 -6.90 -2.18
CA SER A 175 -3.10 -5.56 -1.60
C SER A 175 -1.74 -5.45 -0.91
N TRP A 176 -1.28 -6.51 -0.28
CA TRP A 176 0.06 -6.61 0.29
C TRP A 176 1.16 -6.51 -0.78
N ILE A 177 1.03 -7.23 -1.90
CA ILE A 177 1.98 -7.12 -3.02
C ILE A 177 2.03 -5.68 -3.54
N TYR A 178 0.87 -5.02 -3.65
CA TYR A 178 0.81 -3.62 -4.03
C TYR A 178 1.54 -2.73 -3.03
N GLU A 179 1.31 -2.91 -1.75
CA GLU A 179 1.94 -2.11 -0.70
C GLU A 179 3.47 -2.25 -0.73
N ILE A 180 4.00 -3.47 -0.80
CA ILE A 180 5.45 -3.70 -0.87
C ILE A 180 6.06 -3.28 -2.22
N SER A 181 5.31 -3.38 -3.32
CA SER A 181 5.75 -2.92 -4.64
C SER A 181 5.81 -1.40 -4.74
N HIS A 182 4.96 -0.71 -3.97
CA HIS A 182 4.79 0.74 -4.02
C HIS A 182 5.41 1.46 -2.83
N GLU A 183 5.97 0.74 -1.87
CA GLU A 183 6.49 1.34 -0.64
C GLU A 183 7.39 2.54 -0.91
N LYS A 184 8.26 2.46 -1.93
CA LYS A 184 9.17 3.54 -2.31
C LYS A 184 8.49 4.70 -3.04
N TYR A 185 7.30 4.47 -3.63
CA TYR A 185 6.55 5.45 -4.42
C TYR A 185 5.25 5.88 -3.79
N LYS A 186 4.88 5.31 -2.64
CA LYS A 186 3.65 5.61 -1.90
C LYS A 186 3.47 7.11 -1.72
N ILE A 187 4.53 7.82 -1.39
CA ILE A 187 4.52 9.27 -1.21
C ILE A 187 4.27 9.99 -2.53
N LEU A 188 4.95 9.59 -3.60
CA LEU A 188 4.75 10.21 -4.91
C LEU A 188 3.34 9.96 -5.41
N MET A 189 2.76 8.78 -5.18
CA MET A 189 1.37 8.49 -5.51
C MET A 189 0.41 9.35 -4.68
N MET A 190 0.60 9.44 -3.38
CA MET A 190 -0.21 10.27 -2.49
C MET A 190 -0.16 11.75 -2.91
N ILE A 191 1.03 12.27 -3.20
CA ILE A 191 1.21 13.64 -3.69
C ILE A 191 0.58 13.81 -5.06
N SER A 192 0.73 12.85 -5.98
CA SER A 192 0.09 12.88 -7.30
C SER A 192 -1.42 12.96 -7.18
N ASP A 193 -2.03 12.07 -6.38
CA ASP A 193 -3.47 12.06 -6.17
C ASP A 193 -3.98 13.38 -5.59
N ALA A 194 -3.24 13.96 -4.66
CA ALA A 194 -3.57 15.26 -4.07
C ALA A 194 -3.48 16.41 -5.09
N LEU A 195 -2.47 16.38 -5.96
CA LEU A 195 -2.28 17.39 -7.00
C LEU A 195 -3.28 17.23 -8.15
N ASP A 196 -3.66 16.02 -8.51
CA ASP A 196 -4.62 15.74 -9.58
C ASP A 196 -6.06 16.06 -9.16
N ASN A 197 -6.43 15.77 -7.92
CA ASN A 197 -7.77 16.03 -7.38
C ASN A 197 -8.14 17.52 -7.32
N LYS A 198 -7.17 18.43 -7.41
CA LYS A 198 -7.42 19.88 -7.32
C LYS A 198 -7.56 20.57 -8.66
N ASN A 199 -7.31 19.91 -9.79
CA ASN A 199 -7.45 20.46 -11.16
C ASN A 199 -6.96 21.92 -11.32
N SER A 200 -5.92 22.32 -10.56
CA SER A 200 -5.45 23.69 -10.52
C SER A 200 -4.11 23.79 -11.24
N GLU A 201 -4.03 24.76 -12.16
CA GLU A 201 -2.76 25.22 -12.75
C GLU A 201 -2.09 26.29 -11.86
N ASP A 202 -2.77 26.75 -10.80
CA ASP A 202 -2.24 27.75 -9.89
C ASP A 202 -1.12 27.14 -9.03
N ILE A 203 0.09 27.64 -9.22
CA ILE A 203 1.29 27.18 -8.53
C ILE A 203 1.18 27.35 -7.00
N ASN A 204 0.46 28.35 -6.52
CA ASN A 204 0.28 28.60 -5.09
C ASN A 204 -0.58 27.50 -4.47
N VAL A 205 -1.66 27.09 -5.15
CA VAL A 205 -2.53 26.00 -4.71
C VAL A 205 -1.79 24.67 -4.73
N LEU A 206 -1.00 24.42 -5.77
CA LEU A 206 -0.18 23.20 -5.88
C LEU A 206 0.92 23.17 -4.81
N ALA A 207 1.58 24.31 -4.56
CA ALA A 207 2.60 24.41 -3.52
C ALA A 207 2.00 24.20 -2.12
N SER A 208 0.88 24.83 -1.80
CA SER A 208 0.16 24.63 -0.53
C SER A 208 -0.26 23.17 -0.35
N THR A 209 -0.77 22.54 -1.41
CA THR A 209 -1.14 21.13 -1.39
C THR A 209 0.05 20.22 -1.12
N LEU A 210 1.17 20.45 -1.83
CA LEU A 210 2.39 19.67 -1.66
C LEU A 210 2.96 19.81 -0.25
N VAL A 211 3.02 21.02 0.30
CA VAL A 211 3.48 21.25 1.67
C VAL A 211 2.55 20.57 2.66
N TYR A 212 1.24 20.68 2.47
CA TYR A 212 0.25 20.05 3.34
C TYR A 212 0.41 18.54 3.38
N GLU A 213 0.53 17.90 2.22
CA GLU A 213 0.77 16.46 2.13
C GLU A 213 2.10 16.05 2.78
N MET A 214 3.17 16.81 2.52
CA MET A 214 4.48 16.50 3.08
C MET A 214 4.58 16.69 4.60
N VAL A 215 3.95 17.72 5.14
CA VAL A 215 4.12 18.09 6.56
C VAL A 215 3.10 17.41 7.46
N LEU A 216 1.85 17.25 6.99
CA LEU A 216 0.73 16.78 7.82
C LEU A 216 0.45 15.28 7.67
N TRP A 217 0.65 14.72 6.48
CA TRP A 217 0.20 13.35 6.16
C TRP A 217 1.33 12.33 6.03
N MET A 218 2.56 12.79 5.75
CA MET A 218 3.69 11.87 5.67
C MET A 218 4.08 11.34 7.05
N ASP A 219 4.21 10.04 7.15
CA ASP A 219 4.84 9.42 8.31
C ASP A 219 6.36 9.66 8.25
N ILE A 220 7.01 9.72 9.42
CA ILE A 220 8.45 9.93 9.54
C ILE A 220 9.24 8.90 8.73
N ALA A 221 8.78 7.64 8.75
CA ALA A 221 9.39 6.56 7.98
C ALA A 221 9.34 6.80 6.46
N ASP A 222 8.36 7.56 5.98
CA ASP A 222 8.11 7.79 4.56
C ASP A 222 8.99 8.89 3.97
N PHE A 223 9.53 9.81 4.79
CA PHE A 223 10.41 10.89 4.30
C PHE A 223 11.68 10.39 3.59
N LYS A 224 12.13 9.16 3.90
CA LYS A 224 13.27 8.55 3.20
C LYS A 224 13.04 8.42 1.69
N TYR A 225 11.78 8.27 1.26
CA TYR A 225 11.42 8.07 -0.15
C TYR A 225 11.50 9.34 -0.99
N LEU A 226 11.53 10.52 -0.37
CA LEU A 226 11.79 11.78 -1.07
C LEU A 226 13.17 11.82 -1.74
N ASP A 227 14.08 10.91 -1.38
CA ASP A 227 15.39 10.81 -2.00
C ASP A 227 15.30 10.42 -3.51
N ILE A 228 14.15 9.91 -3.98
CA ILE A 228 13.87 9.70 -5.40
C ILE A 228 13.99 11.00 -6.21
N LEU A 229 13.72 12.16 -5.60
CA LEU A 229 13.84 13.48 -6.25
C LEU A 229 15.28 13.83 -6.60
N LYS A 230 16.29 13.22 -5.96
CA LYS A 230 17.71 13.43 -6.28
C LYS A 230 18.13 12.77 -7.57
N LYS A 231 17.67 11.53 -7.79
CA LYS A 231 18.06 10.70 -8.92
C LYS A 231 16.87 9.80 -9.32
N PRO A 232 15.86 10.38 -9.98
CA PRO A 232 14.68 9.61 -10.38
C PRO A 232 15.04 8.38 -11.22
N SER A 233 16.06 8.48 -12.10
CA SER A 233 16.49 7.38 -12.95
C SER A 233 16.92 6.11 -12.19
N ASP A 234 17.47 6.26 -10.99
CA ASP A 234 17.94 5.12 -10.18
C ASP A 234 16.74 4.23 -9.72
N TYR A 235 15.52 4.77 -9.81
CA TYR A 235 14.29 4.13 -9.35
C TYR A 235 13.34 3.72 -10.50
N PHE A 236 13.65 4.09 -11.75
CA PHE A 236 12.73 3.80 -12.87
C PHE A 236 12.55 2.31 -13.14
N ASP A 237 13.56 1.48 -12.90
CA ASP A 237 13.43 0.02 -13.01
C ASP A 237 12.45 -0.54 -11.95
N GLU A 238 12.40 0.07 -10.79
CA GLU A 238 11.49 -0.30 -9.70
C GLU A 238 10.07 0.22 -9.97
N ILE A 239 9.95 1.44 -10.51
CA ILE A 239 8.68 2.02 -11.00
C ILE A 239 8.11 1.17 -12.14
N GLY A 240 8.95 0.62 -12.99
CA GLY A 240 8.56 -0.31 -14.05
C GLY A 240 7.94 -1.62 -13.54
N CYS A 241 7.93 -1.88 -12.23
CA CYS A 241 7.11 -2.93 -11.63
C CYS A 241 5.61 -2.70 -11.80
N MET A 242 5.20 -1.47 -12.12
CA MET A 242 3.83 -1.13 -12.49
C MET A 242 3.79 -0.91 -13.99
N LYS A 243 2.71 -1.32 -14.63
CA LYS A 243 2.46 -0.99 -16.06
C LYS A 243 2.24 0.51 -16.30
N THR A 244 2.42 1.34 -15.28
CA THR A 244 2.34 2.79 -15.42
C THR A 244 3.50 3.25 -16.30
N PRO A 245 3.25 3.97 -17.40
CA PRO A 245 4.32 4.46 -18.26
C PRO A 245 5.35 5.26 -17.47
N ILE A 246 6.63 5.02 -17.70
CA ILE A 246 7.72 5.78 -17.06
C ILE A 246 7.50 7.28 -17.22
N GLY A 247 7.06 7.73 -18.40
CA GLY A 247 6.74 9.13 -18.66
C GLY A 247 5.69 9.76 -17.74
N TYR A 248 4.78 8.96 -17.18
CA TYR A 248 3.82 9.45 -16.17
C TYR A 248 4.56 9.85 -14.87
N TRP A 249 5.46 9.01 -14.40
CA TRP A 249 6.24 9.29 -13.21
C TRP A 249 7.23 10.44 -13.40
N GLU A 250 7.86 10.52 -14.57
CA GLU A 250 8.70 11.67 -14.94
C GLU A 250 7.88 12.96 -14.86
N ALA A 251 6.67 12.99 -15.43
CA ALA A 251 5.81 14.16 -15.38
C ALA A 251 5.42 14.56 -13.94
N ILE A 252 5.15 13.59 -13.04
CA ILE A 252 4.86 13.86 -11.63
C ILE A 252 6.11 14.44 -10.93
N ILE A 253 7.26 13.83 -11.12
CA ILE A 253 8.51 14.29 -10.53
C ILE A 253 8.84 15.71 -11.02
N ASP A 254 8.70 15.95 -12.31
CA ASP A 254 8.92 17.28 -12.90
C ASP A 254 7.96 18.33 -12.32
N LYS A 255 6.68 17.97 -12.13
CA LYS A 255 5.69 18.85 -11.49
C LYS A 255 6.07 19.18 -10.06
N ILE A 256 6.49 18.18 -9.28
CA ILE A 256 6.97 18.37 -7.90
C ILE A 256 8.22 19.27 -7.90
N MET A 257 9.18 18.98 -8.77
CA MET A 257 10.42 19.77 -8.88
C MET A 257 10.14 21.23 -9.25
N ASN A 258 9.20 21.48 -10.17
CA ASN A 258 8.81 22.83 -10.56
C ASN A 258 8.18 23.60 -9.38
N ILE A 259 7.40 22.91 -8.52
CA ILE A 259 6.81 23.51 -7.31
C ILE A 259 7.89 23.83 -6.27
N ILE A 260 8.81 22.89 -6.02
CA ILE A 260 9.91 23.04 -5.06
C ILE A 260 10.87 24.18 -5.45
N LYS A 261 10.99 24.46 -6.74
CA LYS A 261 11.80 25.57 -7.29
C LYS A 261 11.09 26.93 -7.27
N THR A 262 10.07 27.11 -6.43
CA THR A 262 9.36 28.39 -6.27
C THR A 262 9.58 28.98 -4.87
N GLU A 263 9.68 30.31 -4.77
CA GLU A 263 9.69 30.98 -3.47
C GLU A 263 8.43 30.72 -2.66
N THR A 264 7.29 30.56 -3.34
CA THR A 264 5.99 30.26 -2.73
C THR A 264 6.02 28.97 -1.91
N PHE A 265 6.63 27.89 -2.43
CA PHE A 265 6.76 26.63 -1.70
C PHE A 265 7.48 26.82 -0.35
N TRP A 266 8.59 27.55 -0.38
CA TRP A 266 9.40 27.79 0.81
C TRP A 266 8.75 28.76 1.80
N SER A 267 8.02 29.77 1.32
CA SER A 267 7.22 30.67 2.16
C SER A 267 6.13 29.91 2.90
N ILE A 268 5.42 29.01 2.22
CA ILE A 268 4.37 28.17 2.85
C ILE A 268 4.98 27.25 3.90
N ILE A 269 6.15 26.63 3.64
CA ILE A 269 6.86 25.83 4.65
C ILE A 269 7.22 26.70 5.87
N ASP A 270 7.75 27.91 5.63
CA ASP A 270 8.16 28.81 6.70
C ASP A 270 6.98 29.23 7.59
N GLU A 271 5.83 29.56 6.99
CA GLU A 271 4.58 29.84 7.69
C GLU A 271 4.10 28.65 8.54
N HIS A 272 4.11 27.44 7.98
CA HIS A 272 3.72 26.24 8.73
C HIS A 272 4.65 25.92 9.90
N ILE A 273 5.93 26.25 9.79
CA ILE A 273 6.87 26.10 10.90
C ILE A 273 6.53 27.05 12.04
N ASP A 274 6.18 28.30 11.73
CA ASP A 274 5.76 29.27 12.75
C ASP A 274 4.46 28.87 13.44
N GLU A 275 3.51 28.30 12.69
CA GLU A 275 2.26 27.78 13.26
C GLU A 275 2.50 26.61 14.23
N THR A 276 3.53 25.77 13.97
CA THR A 276 3.81 24.59 14.82
C THR A 276 4.46 24.93 16.17
N GLU A 277 5.04 26.13 16.35
CA GLU A 277 5.46 26.59 17.69
C GLU A 277 4.29 26.65 18.69
N ASN A 278 3.07 26.75 18.20
CA ASN A 278 1.85 26.87 19.00
C ASN A 278 1.08 25.55 19.20
N PHE A 279 1.56 24.41 18.69
CA PHE A 279 0.87 23.14 18.80
C PHE A 279 1.53 22.18 19.80
N GLU A 280 0.82 21.80 20.86
CA GLU A 280 1.21 20.79 21.87
C GLU A 280 1.21 19.33 21.35
N THR A 281 1.18 19.09 20.03
CA THR A 281 1.02 17.75 19.45
C THR A 281 2.33 17.22 18.85
N ASN A 282 2.40 15.91 18.54
CA ASN A 282 3.54 15.14 17.98
C ASN A 282 4.19 15.70 16.69
N LYS A 283 3.74 16.85 16.18
CA LYS A 283 4.24 17.55 14.98
C LYS A 283 5.67 18.08 15.08
N PRO A 284 6.24 18.50 16.24
CA PRO A 284 7.64 18.93 16.32
C PRO A 284 8.62 17.89 15.77
N PHE A 285 8.29 16.62 15.89
CA PHE A 285 9.17 15.55 15.43
C PHE A 285 9.21 15.45 13.90
N ASN A 286 8.10 15.65 13.21
CA ASN A 286 8.05 15.66 11.75
C ASN A 286 8.85 16.81 11.15
N LEU A 287 8.83 17.99 11.79
CA LEU A 287 9.64 19.12 11.37
C LEU A 287 11.14 18.86 11.48
N LEU A 288 11.57 18.10 12.48
CA LEU A 288 12.98 17.75 12.65
C LEU A 288 13.46 16.81 11.53
N VAL A 289 12.64 15.85 11.16
CA VAL A 289 12.91 14.96 10.02
C VAL A 289 12.86 15.75 8.73
N LEU A 290 11.91 16.70 8.59
CA LEU A 290 11.84 17.61 7.44
C LEU A 290 13.12 18.45 7.33
N ALA A 291 13.63 19.02 8.43
CA ALA A 291 14.88 19.79 8.40
C ALA A 291 16.06 18.95 7.90
N ASP A 292 16.16 17.70 8.33
CA ASP A 292 17.18 16.79 7.84
C ASP A 292 17.02 16.50 6.35
N LYS A 293 15.78 16.29 5.88
CA LYS A 293 15.46 16.12 4.47
C LYS A 293 15.69 17.39 3.64
N LEU A 294 15.38 18.58 4.16
CA LEU A 294 15.72 19.85 3.52
C LEU A 294 17.21 19.92 3.24
N LYS A 295 18.03 19.59 4.22
CA LYS A 295 19.48 19.61 4.10
C LYS A 295 20.03 18.55 3.15
N ASN A 296 19.53 17.32 3.24
CA ASN A 296 20.15 16.17 2.57
C ASN A 296 19.51 15.86 1.22
N THR A 297 18.27 16.27 0.98
CA THR A 297 17.52 16.00 -0.26
C THR A 297 17.30 17.24 -1.07
N PHE A 298 16.70 18.29 -0.51
CA PHE A 298 16.29 19.46 -1.29
C PHE A 298 17.44 20.43 -1.61
N ILE A 299 18.29 20.79 -0.64
CA ILE A 299 19.43 21.68 -0.90
C ILE A 299 20.33 21.18 -2.05
N PRO A 300 20.64 19.87 -2.16
CA PRO A 300 21.46 19.36 -3.26
C PRO A 300 20.84 19.47 -4.66
N ILE A 301 19.50 19.46 -4.77
CA ILE A 301 18.79 19.50 -6.05
C ILE A 301 18.42 20.91 -6.51
N LEU A 302 18.56 21.92 -5.65
CA LEU A 302 18.32 23.32 -5.97
C LEU A 302 19.58 23.97 -6.56
N ASP A 303 19.37 24.88 -7.50
CA ASP A 303 20.45 25.55 -8.20
C ASP A 303 21.34 26.36 -7.24
N LYS A 304 22.63 26.35 -7.53
CA LYS A 304 23.61 27.08 -6.71
C LYS A 304 23.28 28.59 -6.68
N ASP A 305 23.23 29.15 -5.47
CA ASP A 305 22.95 30.56 -5.23
C ASP A 305 21.54 31.03 -5.68
N SER A 306 20.60 30.09 -5.92
CA SER A 306 19.21 30.45 -6.22
C SER A 306 18.47 30.99 -4.98
N PRO A 307 17.48 31.88 -5.16
CA PRO A 307 16.65 32.37 -4.05
C PRO A 307 15.97 31.21 -3.29
N GLU A 308 15.53 30.17 -4.00
CA GLU A 308 14.88 28.99 -3.44
C GLU A 308 15.83 28.19 -2.55
N LYS A 309 17.11 28.06 -2.95
CA LYS A 309 18.12 27.40 -2.13
C LYS A 309 18.43 28.17 -0.87
N LEU A 310 18.53 29.47 -0.97
CA LEU A 310 18.73 30.36 0.19
C LEU A 310 17.52 30.30 1.14
N ALA A 311 16.30 30.25 0.60
CA ALA A 311 15.08 30.08 1.37
C ALA A 311 15.06 28.72 2.08
N CYS A 312 15.37 27.62 1.37
CA CYS A 312 15.49 26.29 1.94
C CYS A 312 16.51 26.23 3.08
N GLN A 313 17.67 26.85 2.91
CA GLN A 313 18.71 26.92 3.95
C GLN A 313 18.23 27.69 5.18
N ARG A 314 17.52 28.83 4.99
CA ARG A 314 16.94 29.61 6.11
C ARG A 314 15.93 28.78 6.89
N VAL A 315 15.02 28.10 6.20
CA VAL A 315 14.01 27.21 6.82
C VAL A 315 14.70 26.10 7.62
N ALA A 316 15.71 25.46 7.06
CA ALA A 316 16.46 24.40 7.76
C ALA A 316 17.19 24.95 9.01
N ALA A 317 17.77 26.14 8.93
CA ALA A 317 18.42 26.81 10.07
C ALA A 317 17.40 27.17 11.16
N LYS A 318 16.24 27.73 10.78
CA LYS A 318 15.15 28.06 11.71
C LYS A 318 14.68 26.85 12.51
N ILE A 319 14.42 25.72 11.85
CA ILE A 319 14.03 24.47 12.53
C ILE A 319 15.14 24.01 13.50
N HIS A 320 16.40 24.18 13.13
CA HIS A 320 17.52 23.81 13.99
C HIS A 320 17.64 24.68 15.25
N GLU A 321 17.35 25.96 15.13
CA GLU A 321 17.32 26.90 16.26
C GLU A 321 16.16 26.62 17.22
N MET A 322 15.00 26.23 16.71
CA MET A 322 13.85 25.80 17.54
C MET A 322 14.18 24.59 18.42
N LYS A 323 15.08 23.72 17.97
CA LYS A 323 15.57 22.58 18.74
C LYS A 323 16.40 22.93 19.99
N GLN A 324 17.03 24.10 19.98
CA GLN A 324 17.97 24.49 21.03
C GLN A 324 17.28 25.29 22.15
N ARG A 325 16.02 25.62 21.98
CA ARG A 325 15.16 26.27 22.97
C ARG A 325 14.34 25.24 23.76
#